data_d78861e9a58a4f21ccb544f33cbc853b
#
_entry.id   d78861e9a58a4f21ccb544f33cbc853b
#
_cell.length_a   1.000
_cell.length_b   1.000
_cell.length_c   1.000
_cell.angle_alpha   90.00
_cell.angle_beta   90.00
_cell.angle_gamma   90.00
#
_symmetry.space_group_name_H-M   'P 1'
#
loop_
_entity.id
_entity.type
_entity.pdbx_description
1 polymer ?
#
loop_
_entity_poly.entity_id
_entity_poly.type
_entity_poly.pdbx_seq_one_letter_code
_entity_poly.pdbx_strand_id
1 'polypeptide(L)'
;MTQKAVNNAKVLYRLNVLRSDVEQAHKIFKKAPFLLETLTNPVVSEEAKEAVLDKIVRQSGLTDLLGNFMKMMWRIGEIGQITDIFNCYYKYWDERNHILHAEVIYVDEETKKEKASILKQLESIYPKEEIVLSEKTDASLLGGYVVRVGYEEYDHSYEGKLRRLERKLTGR
;
A
#
# COMPACT_ATOMS: atom_id res chain seq x y z
N MET A 1 2.64 -5.43 11.23
CA MET A 1 3.78 -5.77 10.33
C MET A 1 4.91 -6.32 11.16
N THR A 2 5.38 -7.52 10.84
CA THR A 2 6.49 -8.16 11.54
C THR A 2 7.83 -7.80 10.86
N GLN A 3 8.94 -7.79 11.62
CA GLN A 3 10.28 -7.57 11.06
C GLN A 3 10.64 -8.61 9.97
N LYS A 4 10.14 -9.83 10.12
CA LYS A 4 10.30 -10.90 9.14
C LYS A 4 9.63 -10.54 7.79
N ALA A 5 8.39 -10.03 7.83
CA ALA A 5 7.69 -9.60 6.62
C ALA A 5 8.44 -8.48 5.87
N VAL A 6 9.02 -7.52 6.61
CA VAL A 6 9.85 -6.45 6.03
C VAL A 6 11.11 -7.02 5.38
N ASN A 7 11.81 -7.95 6.03
CA ASN A 7 13.01 -8.56 5.48
C ASN A 7 12.70 -9.39 4.21
N ASN A 8 11.63 -10.18 4.24
CA ASN A 8 11.21 -10.98 3.10
C ASN A 8 10.74 -10.09 1.92
N ALA A 9 10.10 -8.96 2.20
CA ALA A 9 9.75 -7.97 1.19
C ALA A 9 10.99 -7.36 0.50
N LYS A 10 12.06 -7.07 1.25
CA LYS A 10 13.34 -6.62 0.69
C LYS A 10 13.99 -7.68 -0.20
N VAL A 11 13.88 -8.97 0.19
CA VAL A 11 14.35 -10.09 -0.65
C VAL A 11 13.56 -10.13 -1.96
N LEU A 12 12.22 -10.05 -1.89
CA LEU A 12 11.35 -10.05 -3.06
C LEU A 12 11.68 -8.91 -4.02
N TYR A 13 11.97 -7.71 -3.49
CA TYR A 13 12.40 -6.56 -4.29
C TYR A 13 13.74 -6.83 -5.01
N ARG A 14 14.71 -7.41 -4.30
CA ARG A 14 16.04 -7.73 -4.86
C ARG A 14 16.00 -8.80 -5.94
N LEU A 15 14.99 -9.66 -5.93
CA LEU A 15 14.76 -10.65 -6.99
C LEU A 15 14.25 -10.01 -8.29
N ASN A 16 14.02 -8.69 -8.34
CA ASN A 16 13.50 -7.97 -9.50
C ASN A 16 12.19 -8.58 -10.06
N VAL A 17 11.34 -9.07 -9.18
CA VAL A 17 10.00 -9.52 -9.58
C VAL A 17 9.18 -8.32 -10.05
N LEU A 18 8.43 -8.48 -11.11
CA LEU A 18 7.58 -7.42 -11.65
C LEU A 18 6.50 -7.05 -10.61
N ARG A 19 6.31 -5.75 -10.39
CA ARG A 19 5.27 -5.25 -9.48
C ARG A 19 3.88 -5.76 -9.85
N SER A 20 3.58 -5.83 -11.15
CA SER A 20 2.32 -6.39 -11.68
C SER A 20 2.03 -7.80 -11.19
N ASP A 21 3.07 -8.66 -11.16
CA ASP A 21 2.93 -10.04 -10.72
C ASP A 21 2.65 -10.13 -9.23
N VAL A 22 3.35 -9.29 -8.43
CA VAL A 22 3.10 -9.19 -6.97
C VAL A 22 1.69 -8.70 -6.71
N GLU A 23 1.19 -7.70 -7.46
CA GLU A 23 -0.18 -7.20 -7.37
C GLU A 23 -1.22 -8.28 -7.71
N GLN A 24 -0.95 -9.06 -8.76
CA GLN A 24 -1.83 -10.14 -9.17
C GLN A 24 -1.87 -11.26 -8.13
N ALA A 25 -0.72 -11.69 -7.64
CA ALA A 25 -0.62 -12.68 -6.55
C ALA A 25 -1.34 -12.18 -5.28
N HIS A 26 -1.12 -10.92 -4.90
CA HIS A 26 -1.78 -10.32 -3.74
C HIS A 26 -3.32 -10.34 -3.89
N LYS A 27 -3.84 -9.98 -5.06
CA LYS A 27 -5.28 -10.04 -5.35
C LYS A 27 -5.83 -11.46 -5.20
N ILE A 28 -5.08 -12.48 -5.62
CA ILE A 28 -5.48 -13.89 -5.51
C ILE A 28 -5.59 -14.29 -4.04
N PHE A 29 -4.55 -14.07 -3.23
CA PHE A 29 -4.58 -14.41 -1.82
C PHE A 29 -5.63 -13.63 -1.03
N LYS A 30 -5.88 -12.37 -1.39
CA LYS A 30 -6.93 -11.55 -0.76
C LYS A 30 -8.34 -12.03 -1.11
N LYS A 31 -8.57 -12.51 -2.34
CA LYS A 31 -9.87 -13.03 -2.79
C LYS A 31 -10.16 -14.45 -2.33
N ALA A 32 -9.13 -15.22 -2.04
CA ALA A 32 -9.23 -16.63 -1.68
C ALA A 32 -8.46 -16.93 -0.38
N PRO A 33 -8.97 -16.49 0.81
CA PRO A 33 -8.30 -16.72 2.10
C PRO A 33 -8.06 -18.20 2.40
N PHE A 34 -8.95 -19.10 1.91
CA PHE A 34 -8.83 -20.55 2.08
C PHE A 34 -7.51 -21.11 1.51
N LEU A 35 -6.86 -20.41 0.56
CA LEU A 35 -5.55 -20.81 0.04
C LEU A 35 -4.50 -20.76 1.15
N LEU A 36 -4.51 -19.72 1.97
CA LEU A 36 -3.60 -19.60 3.11
C LEU A 36 -3.88 -20.66 4.17
N GLU A 37 -5.16 -20.93 4.44
CA GLU A 37 -5.56 -22.00 5.37
C GLU A 37 -5.06 -23.36 4.87
N THR A 38 -5.21 -23.66 3.58
CA THR A 38 -4.71 -24.92 2.99
C THR A 38 -3.17 -25.01 3.07
N LEU A 39 -2.46 -23.93 2.73
CA LEU A 39 -1.00 -23.90 2.71
C LEU A 39 -0.38 -23.95 4.11
N THR A 40 -1.08 -23.47 5.13
CA THR A 40 -0.64 -23.49 6.55
C THR A 40 -1.10 -24.73 7.30
N ASN A 41 -2.08 -25.46 6.78
CA ASN A 41 -2.65 -26.64 7.45
C ASN A 41 -1.63 -27.80 7.48
N PRO A 42 -1.25 -28.33 8.67
CA PRO A 42 -0.29 -29.40 8.75
C PRO A 42 -0.83 -30.77 8.27
N VAL A 43 -2.15 -30.92 8.14
CA VAL A 43 -2.78 -32.18 7.68
C VAL A 43 -2.68 -32.36 6.16
N VAL A 44 -2.55 -31.26 5.40
CA VAL A 44 -2.38 -31.29 3.94
C VAL A 44 -0.96 -31.68 3.60
N SER A 45 -0.79 -32.66 2.68
CA SER A 45 0.53 -33.15 2.28
C SER A 45 1.35 -32.05 1.58
N GLU A 46 2.68 -32.19 1.62
CA GLU A 46 3.60 -31.22 1.00
C GLU A 46 3.42 -31.17 -0.51
N GLU A 47 3.19 -32.31 -1.15
CA GLU A 47 2.97 -32.42 -2.59
C GLU A 47 1.70 -31.69 -2.99
N ALA A 48 0.63 -31.80 -2.21
CA ALA A 48 -0.63 -31.09 -2.48
C ALA A 48 -0.47 -29.57 -2.37
N LYS A 49 0.29 -29.09 -1.37
CA LYS A 49 0.59 -27.67 -1.21
C LYS A 49 1.44 -27.12 -2.36
N GLU A 50 2.46 -27.87 -2.75
CA GLU A 50 3.29 -27.47 -3.90
C GLU A 50 2.49 -27.43 -5.19
N ALA A 51 1.62 -28.42 -5.43
CA ALA A 51 0.73 -28.45 -6.58
C ALA A 51 -0.24 -27.25 -6.60
N VAL A 52 -0.73 -26.82 -5.44
CA VAL A 52 -1.56 -25.61 -5.33
C VAL A 52 -0.78 -24.35 -5.73
N LEU A 53 0.45 -24.20 -5.26
CA LEU A 53 1.30 -23.06 -5.63
C LEU A 53 1.63 -23.07 -7.13
N ASP A 54 1.97 -24.23 -7.70
CA ASP A 54 2.21 -24.37 -9.13
C ASP A 54 0.98 -24.05 -9.97
N LYS A 55 -0.18 -24.47 -9.52
CA LYS A 55 -1.45 -24.15 -10.18
C LYS A 55 -1.73 -22.65 -10.17
N ILE A 56 -1.48 -21.96 -9.05
CA ILE A 56 -1.61 -20.51 -8.96
C ILE A 56 -0.68 -19.82 -9.97
N VAL A 57 0.59 -20.19 -10.01
CA VAL A 57 1.58 -19.61 -10.91
C VAL A 57 1.16 -19.78 -12.37
N ARG A 58 0.82 -21.02 -12.78
CA ARG A 58 0.45 -21.33 -14.16
C ARG A 58 -0.85 -20.67 -14.61
N GLN A 59 -1.89 -20.75 -13.79
CA GLN A 59 -3.22 -20.21 -14.14
C GLN A 59 -3.26 -18.68 -14.16
N SER A 60 -2.42 -18.06 -13.37
CA SER A 60 -2.35 -16.60 -13.26
C SER A 60 -1.24 -15.98 -14.11
N GLY A 61 -0.44 -16.79 -14.83
CA GLY A 61 0.65 -16.28 -15.66
C GLY A 61 1.74 -15.54 -14.88
N LEU A 62 1.92 -15.90 -13.60
CA LEU A 62 2.94 -15.29 -12.75
C LEU A 62 4.34 -15.79 -13.16
N THR A 63 5.35 -14.97 -12.93
CA THR A 63 6.74 -15.38 -13.18
C THR A 63 7.16 -16.53 -12.26
N ASP A 64 8.03 -17.41 -12.77
CA ASP A 64 8.61 -18.51 -12.00
C ASP A 64 9.39 -18.00 -10.77
N LEU A 65 9.98 -16.81 -10.86
CA LEU A 65 10.66 -16.15 -9.73
C LEU A 65 9.73 -15.92 -8.56
N LEU A 66 8.53 -15.40 -8.81
CA LEU A 66 7.53 -15.21 -7.76
C LEU A 66 7.01 -16.56 -7.23
N GLY A 67 6.82 -17.52 -8.13
CA GLY A 67 6.44 -18.88 -7.76
C GLY A 67 7.45 -19.53 -6.81
N ASN A 68 8.74 -19.46 -7.14
CA ASN A 68 9.82 -19.98 -6.33
C ASN A 68 9.92 -19.24 -4.98
N PHE A 69 9.69 -17.91 -4.98
CA PHE A 69 9.63 -17.15 -3.73
C PHE A 69 8.47 -17.62 -2.84
N MET A 70 7.28 -17.82 -3.38
CA MET A 70 6.13 -18.33 -2.62
C MET A 70 6.37 -19.74 -2.07
N LYS A 71 6.99 -20.64 -2.86
CA LYS A 71 7.40 -21.96 -2.40
C LYS A 71 8.44 -21.88 -1.27
N MET A 72 9.41 -20.98 -1.38
CA MET A 72 10.38 -20.74 -0.31
C MET A 72 9.70 -20.26 0.97
N MET A 73 8.76 -19.27 0.86
CA MET A 73 7.99 -18.79 2.03
C MET A 73 7.19 -19.92 2.69
N TRP A 74 6.61 -20.80 1.89
CA TRP A 74 5.91 -21.96 2.41
C TRP A 74 6.87 -22.92 3.14
N ARG A 75 8.03 -23.28 2.54
CA ARG A 75 9.00 -24.21 3.13
C ARG A 75 9.57 -23.73 4.46
N ILE A 76 9.76 -22.42 4.62
CA ILE A 76 10.22 -21.81 5.88
C ILE A 76 9.09 -21.50 6.87
N GLY A 77 7.83 -21.85 6.54
CA GLY A 77 6.66 -21.65 7.41
C GLY A 77 6.15 -20.21 7.48
N GLU A 78 6.62 -19.33 6.59
CA GLU A 78 6.24 -17.90 6.58
C GLU A 78 5.14 -17.57 5.58
N ILE A 79 4.56 -18.57 4.88
CA ILE A 79 3.53 -18.35 3.84
C ILE A 79 2.26 -17.69 4.41
N GLY A 80 1.95 -17.92 5.68
CA GLY A 80 0.81 -17.27 6.35
C GLY A 80 0.91 -15.75 6.42
N GLN A 81 2.12 -15.19 6.29
CA GLN A 81 2.36 -13.73 6.28
C GLN A 81 2.51 -13.17 4.86
N ILE A 82 2.19 -13.93 3.80
CA ILE A 82 2.47 -13.53 2.41
C ILE A 82 1.78 -12.20 2.04
N THR A 83 0.57 -11.95 2.52
CA THR A 83 -0.15 -10.69 2.29
C THR A 83 0.55 -9.51 2.96
N ASP A 84 1.08 -9.70 4.17
CA ASP A 84 1.88 -8.69 4.86
C ASP A 84 3.21 -8.44 4.15
N ILE A 85 3.85 -9.50 3.64
CA ILE A 85 5.08 -9.40 2.83
C ILE A 85 4.82 -8.55 1.59
N PHE A 86 3.71 -8.78 0.87
CA PHE A 86 3.35 -7.99 -0.30
C PHE A 86 3.05 -6.52 0.06
N ASN A 87 2.35 -6.27 1.17
CA ASN A 87 2.13 -4.91 1.66
C ASN A 87 3.46 -4.18 2.01
N CYS A 88 4.41 -4.90 2.62
CA CYS A 88 5.75 -4.36 2.89
C CYS A 88 6.53 -4.13 1.60
N TYR A 89 6.37 -5.01 0.59
CA TYR A 89 7.00 -4.87 -0.71
C TYR A 89 6.57 -3.59 -1.41
N TYR A 90 5.26 -3.27 -1.43
CA TYR A 90 4.78 -2.02 -2.05
C TYR A 90 5.40 -0.80 -1.38
N LYS A 91 5.39 -0.73 -0.05
CA LYS A 91 6.01 0.38 0.67
C LYS A 91 7.50 0.53 0.35
N TYR A 92 8.22 -0.60 0.37
CA TYR A 92 9.64 -0.59 0.08
C TYR A 92 9.93 -0.22 -1.38
N TRP A 93 9.07 -0.67 -2.30
CA TRP A 93 9.15 -0.34 -3.72
C TRP A 93 8.91 1.16 -3.94
N ASP A 94 7.88 1.73 -3.32
CA ASP A 94 7.55 3.15 -3.40
C ASP A 94 8.69 4.01 -2.85
N GLU A 95 9.24 3.67 -1.67
CA GLU A 95 10.41 4.34 -1.10
C GLU A 95 11.64 4.32 -2.03
N ARG A 96 11.90 3.19 -2.69
CA ARG A 96 13.05 3.04 -3.59
C ARG A 96 12.90 3.76 -4.93
N ASN A 97 11.68 3.91 -5.38
CA ASN A 97 11.36 4.59 -6.64
C ASN A 97 10.93 6.05 -6.42
N HIS A 98 11.10 6.57 -5.21
CA HIS A 98 10.72 7.95 -4.88
C HIS A 98 9.26 8.27 -5.18
N ILE A 99 8.36 7.33 -4.89
CA ILE A 99 6.91 7.52 -5.04
C ILE A 99 6.29 7.85 -3.69
N LEU A 100 5.62 8.97 -3.65
CA LEU A 100 4.95 9.48 -2.47
C LEU A 100 3.43 9.44 -2.66
N HIS A 101 2.75 8.66 -1.83
CA HIS A 101 1.30 8.62 -1.83
C HIS A 101 0.74 9.73 -0.94
N ALA A 102 -0.07 10.60 -1.55
CA ALA A 102 -0.80 11.64 -0.84
C ALA A 102 -2.31 11.38 -0.97
N GLU A 103 -3.02 11.44 0.15
CA GLU A 103 -4.49 11.37 0.19
C GLU A 103 -5.03 12.78 0.35
N VAL A 104 -5.90 13.22 -0.57
CA VAL A 104 -6.60 14.49 -0.46
C VAL A 104 -8.05 14.21 -0.11
N ILE A 105 -8.50 14.79 0.99
CA ILE A 105 -9.85 14.66 1.50
C ILE A 105 -10.58 15.97 1.21
N TYR A 106 -11.62 15.89 0.39
CA TYR A 106 -12.47 17.03 0.01
C TYR A 106 -13.83 16.95 0.69
N VAL A 107 -14.48 18.10 0.82
CA VAL A 107 -15.88 18.17 1.26
C VAL A 107 -16.83 17.69 0.18
N ASP A 108 -16.61 18.17 -1.05
CA ASP A 108 -17.47 17.95 -2.20
C ASP A 108 -16.69 17.89 -3.52
N GLU A 109 -17.41 17.62 -4.62
CA GLU A 109 -16.84 17.54 -5.96
C GLU A 109 -16.35 18.91 -6.50
N GLU A 110 -16.88 20.03 -6.00
CA GLU A 110 -16.48 21.36 -6.48
C GLU A 110 -15.07 21.72 -6.00
N THR A 111 -14.71 21.29 -4.82
CA THR A 111 -13.36 21.48 -4.23
C THR A 111 -12.28 20.70 -4.98
N LYS A 112 -12.65 19.69 -5.78
CA LYS A 112 -11.71 18.95 -6.65
C LYS A 112 -11.02 19.83 -7.70
N LYS A 113 -11.55 20.99 -8.00
CA LYS A 113 -10.91 21.95 -8.92
C LYS A 113 -9.55 22.44 -8.42
N GLU A 114 -9.30 22.33 -7.11
CA GLU A 114 -8.02 22.72 -6.50
C GLU A 114 -6.92 21.66 -6.63
N LYS A 115 -7.22 20.46 -7.16
CA LYS A 115 -6.28 19.35 -7.32
C LYS A 115 -4.95 19.76 -7.97
N ALA A 116 -5.00 20.53 -9.06
CA ALA A 116 -3.79 20.96 -9.75
C ALA A 116 -2.93 21.93 -8.91
N SER A 117 -3.56 22.74 -8.08
CA SER A 117 -2.86 23.64 -7.14
C SER A 117 -2.23 22.86 -6.01
N ILE A 118 -2.96 21.88 -5.46
CA ILE A 118 -2.47 21.00 -4.39
C ILE A 118 -1.26 20.20 -4.88
N LEU A 119 -1.34 19.61 -6.08
CA LEU A 119 -0.23 18.86 -6.66
C LEU A 119 1.01 19.74 -6.79
N LYS A 120 0.89 20.95 -7.34
CA LYS A 120 2.01 21.90 -7.45
C LYS A 120 2.64 22.28 -6.10
N GLN A 121 1.80 22.43 -5.06
CA GLN A 121 2.29 22.71 -3.71
C GLN A 121 3.09 21.52 -3.17
N LEU A 122 2.58 20.30 -3.33
CA LEU A 122 3.26 19.08 -2.89
C LEU A 122 4.56 18.86 -3.67
N GLU A 123 4.59 19.06 -4.98
CA GLU A 123 5.80 19.00 -5.82
C GLU A 123 6.88 20.01 -5.36
N SER A 124 6.45 21.18 -4.90
CA SER A 124 7.36 22.18 -4.32
C SER A 124 7.95 21.74 -2.97
N ILE A 125 7.17 21.02 -2.15
CA ILE A 125 7.59 20.52 -0.83
C ILE A 125 8.47 19.26 -1.01
N TYR A 126 8.10 18.39 -1.96
CA TYR A 126 8.76 17.09 -2.23
C TYR A 126 9.31 17.01 -3.65
N PRO A 127 10.34 17.80 -4.00
CA PRO A 127 10.81 17.96 -5.39
C PRO A 127 11.51 16.73 -5.97
N LYS A 128 11.78 15.72 -5.15
CA LYS A 128 12.46 14.47 -5.56
C LYS A 128 11.52 13.28 -5.67
N GLU A 129 10.26 13.47 -5.32
CA GLU A 129 9.27 12.39 -5.23
C GLU A 129 8.25 12.51 -6.34
N GLU A 130 7.87 11.39 -6.93
CA GLU A 130 6.71 11.29 -7.81
C GLU A 130 5.44 11.18 -6.95
N ILE A 131 4.54 12.16 -7.06
CA ILE A 131 3.39 12.25 -6.20
C ILE A 131 2.18 11.56 -6.82
N VAL A 132 1.70 10.52 -6.14
CA VAL A 132 0.46 9.82 -6.49
C VAL A 132 -0.66 10.30 -5.57
N LEU A 133 -1.59 11.09 -6.13
CA LEU A 133 -2.75 11.59 -5.40
C LEU A 133 -3.89 10.58 -5.40
N SER A 134 -4.37 10.22 -4.22
CA SER A 134 -5.64 9.55 -3.99
C SER A 134 -6.66 10.56 -3.45
N GLU A 135 -7.93 10.41 -3.86
CA GLU A 135 -9.00 11.33 -3.51
C GLU A 135 -10.03 10.63 -2.64
N LYS A 136 -10.48 11.34 -1.60
CA LYS A 136 -11.56 10.90 -0.73
C LYS A 136 -12.50 12.07 -0.47
N THR A 137 -13.79 11.79 -0.36
CA THR A 137 -14.78 12.77 0.08
C THR A 137 -15.19 12.51 1.52
N ASP A 138 -15.28 13.56 2.32
CA ASP A 138 -15.76 13.50 3.70
C ASP A 138 -16.69 14.70 3.96
N ALA A 139 -17.97 14.43 4.00
CA ALA A 139 -19.01 15.44 4.24
C ALA A 139 -19.01 16.00 5.68
N SER A 140 -18.20 15.44 6.58
CA SER A 140 -18.05 15.99 7.93
C SER A 140 -17.19 17.26 7.98
N LEU A 141 -16.39 17.50 6.94
CA LEU A 141 -15.63 18.75 6.80
C LEU A 141 -16.59 19.92 6.48
N LEU A 142 -16.44 21.04 7.20
CA LEU A 142 -17.24 22.26 6.97
C LEU A 142 -16.88 23.03 5.68
N GLY A 143 -15.80 22.60 4.98
CA GLY A 143 -15.30 23.24 3.76
C GLY A 143 -13.78 23.20 3.66
N GLY A 144 -13.24 23.40 2.45
CA GLY A 144 -11.82 23.28 2.17
C GLY A 144 -11.39 21.84 1.94
N TYR A 145 -10.12 21.53 2.23
CA TYR A 145 -9.55 20.19 2.03
C TYR A 145 -8.47 19.89 3.09
N VAL A 146 -8.20 18.60 3.26
CA VAL A 146 -7.09 18.09 4.08
C VAL A 146 -6.21 17.21 3.21
N VAL A 147 -4.89 17.42 3.26
CA VAL A 147 -3.92 16.59 2.54
C VAL A 147 -3.13 15.77 3.55
N ARG A 148 -3.11 14.46 3.37
CA ARG A 148 -2.31 13.53 4.18
C ARG A 148 -1.19 12.94 3.35
N VAL A 149 0.03 13.06 3.83
CA VAL A 149 1.23 12.53 3.19
C VAL A 149 1.99 11.71 4.22
N GLY A 150 1.86 10.39 4.14
CA GLY A 150 2.43 9.51 5.16
C GLY A 150 1.88 9.80 6.56
N TYR A 151 2.71 10.37 7.44
CA TYR A 151 2.34 10.78 8.80
C TYR A 151 2.08 12.28 8.94
N GLU A 152 2.30 13.06 7.89
CA GLU A 152 2.09 14.49 7.87
C GLU A 152 0.68 14.82 7.37
N GLU A 153 0.05 15.82 8.01
CA GLU A 153 -1.28 16.29 7.65
C GLU A 153 -1.25 17.80 7.44
N TYR A 154 -1.64 18.22 6.25
CA TYR A 154 -1.77 19.61 5.87
C TYR A 154 -3.25 19.98 5.85
N ASP A 155 -3.73 20.56 6.96
CA ASP A 155 -5.12 20.95 7.14
C ASP A 155 -5.39 22.34 6.57
N HIS A 156 -6.08 22.38 5.43
CA HIS A 156 -6.59 23.58 4.74
C HIS A 156 -8.12 23.71 4.88
N SER A 157 -8.75 22.96 5.79
CA SER A 157 -10.17 23.06 6.08
C SER A 157 -10.54 24.42 6.71
N TYR A 158 -11.81 24.81 6.60
CA TYR A 158 -12.32 26.02 7.26
C TYR A 158 -12.24 25.89 8.78
N GLU A 159 -12.50 24.70 9.32
CA GLU A 159 -12.38 24.44 10.75
C GLU A 159 -10.93 24.62 11.24
N GLY A 160 -9.96 24.07 10.50
CA GLY A 160 -8.54 24.24 10.80
C GLY A 160 -8.10 25.72 10.74
N LYS A 161 -8.63 26.48 9.79
CA LYS A 161 -8.39 27.95 9.70
C LYS A 161 -8.97 28.69 10.90
N LEU A 162 -10.22 28.39 11.29
CA LEU A 162 -10.86 28.99 12.47
C LEU A 162 -10.10 28.66 13.73
N ARG A 163 -9.70 27.42 13.95
CA ARG A 163 -8.92 26.98 15.11
C ARG A 163 -7.55 27.68 15.21
N ARG A 164 -6.90 27.94 14.05
CA ARG A 164 -5.65 28.71 14.00
C ARG A 164 -5.85 30.19 14.33
N LEU A 165 -6.97 30.80 13.87
CA LEU A 165 -7.32 32.18 14.21
C LEU A 165 -7.64 32.32 15.71
N GLU A 166 -8.41 31.41 16.27
CA GLU A 166 -8.74 31.39 17.69
C GLU A 166 -7.47 31.34 18.56
N ARG A 167 -6.53 30.44 18.23
CA ARG A 167 -5.23 30.37 18.94
C ARG A 167 -4.44 31.68 18.85
N LYS A 168 -4.44 32.36 17.70
CA LYS A 168 -3.77 33.66 17.54
C LYS A 168 -4.42 34.77 18.36
N LEU A 169 -5.74 34.72 18.53
CA LEU A 169 -6.46 35.72 19.33
C LEU A 169 -6.39 35.47 20.83
N THR A 170 -6.36 34.20 21.26
CA THR A 170 -6.36 33.84 22.67
C THR A 170 -4.96 33.67 23.24
N GLY A 171 -3.90 33.76 22.43
CA GLY A 171 -2.52 33.67 22.88
C GLY A 171 -2.10 32.31 23.42
N ARG A 172 -2.87 31.26 23.11
CA ARG A 172 -2.60 29.86 23.50
C ARG A 172 -2.22 29.00 22.31
#